data_7f2f9435cb14df2239e71e0ba8f81968
#
_entry.id   7f2f9435cb14df2239e71e0ba8f81968
#
_cell.length_a   1.000
_cell.length_b   1.000
_cell.length_c   1.000
_cell.angle_alpha   90.00
_cell.angle_beta   90.00
_cell.angle_gamma   90.00
#
_symmetry.space_group_name_H-M   'P 1'
#
loop_
_entity.id
_entity.type
_entity.pdbx_description
1 polymer ?
#
loop_
_entity_poly.entity_id
_entity_poly.type
_entity_poly.pdbx_seq_one_letter_code
_entity_poly.pdbx_strand_id
1 'polypeptide(L)'
;MLTLPSRLASARLSGALVTIDKNEEPINLQAAYSIQEQVSEILGVSSEAWKVGSTSIEAQRKLGTTEPGAARVPKQFKYTDGAAIPVFPDHDLWVEGEFALRIGIDLPPREQPYTHEEILTAIDGVAPSLEFVGSRLKGGIGKSGRFNATADGGANVALCTGKIMSNWKNIDLSTNQVDLSLNHKVVASGLGNKALGNPINVMTWLANHLRSSTGLRAGEIVSTGTCTGLVKVSAGDQIEANFGVIGKIKAHLINAVIR
;
A
#
# COMPACT_ATOMS: atom_id res chain seq x y z
N MET A 1 13.93 24.75 -12.61
CA MET A 1 13.15 23.50 -12.85
C MET A 1 12.59 23.02 -11.52
N LEU A 2 11.42 22.34 -11.53
CA LEU A 2 10.89 21.71 -10.33
C LEU A 2 11.78 20.50 -9.94
N THR A 3 11.97 20.29 -8.65
CA THR A 3 12.71 19.12 -8.14
C THR A 3 11.95 17.82 -8.43
N LEU A 4 12.62 16.67 -8.40
CA LEU A 4 11.96 15.36 -8.59
C LEU A 4 10.82 15.13 -7.59
N PRO A 5 10.95 15.39 -6.28
CA PRO A 5 9.83 15.29 -5.34
C PRO A 5 8.63 16.16 -5.73
N SER A 6 8.87 17.41 -6.16
CA SER A 6 7.78 18.30 -6.60
C SER A 6 7.07 17.80 -7.85
N ARG A 7 7.81 17.23 -8.81
CA ARG A 7 7.22 16.63 -10.02
C ARG A 7 6.39 15.38 -9.71
N LEU A 8 6.88 14.51 -8.82
CA LEU A 8 6.14 13.31 -8.39
C LEU A 8 4.86 13.67 -7.62
N ALA A 9 4.94 14.64 -6.70
CA ALA A 9 3.77 15.14 -5.98
C ALA A 9 2.72 15.75 -6.94
N SER A 10 3.16 16.60 -7.87
CA SER A 10 2.30 17.17 -8.90
C SER A 10 1.67 16.12 -9.81
N ALA A 11 2.45 15.14 -10.26
CA ALA A 11 1.98 14.04 -11.09
C ALA A 11 0.88 13.22 -10.41
N ARG A 12 1.01 13.00 -9.10
CA ARG A 12 -0.01 12.30 -8.30
C ARG A 12 -1.36 13.04 -8.28
N LEU A 13 -1.35 14.36 -8.37
CA LEU A 13 -2.54 15.20 -8.33
C LEU A 13 -3.11 15.51 -9.72
N SER A 14 -2.28 15.54 -10.76
CA SER A 14 -2.65 15.98 -12.11
C SER A 14 -2.79 14.85 -13.13
N GLY A 15 -2.31 13.65 -12.81
CA GLY A 15 -2.26 12.53 -13.77
C GLY A 15 -1.08 12.60 -14.75
N ALA A 16 -0.21 13.60 -14.65
CA ALA A 16 0.97 13.70 -15.49
C ALA A 16 1.93 12.50 -15.29
N LEU A 17 2.71 12.19 -16.30
CA LEU A 17 3.78 11.22 -16.20
C LEU A 17 5.13 11.92 -16.05
N VAL A 18 5.98 11.40 -15.16
CA VAL A 18 7.32 11.89 -14.88
C VAL A 18 8.35 11.01 -15.55
N THR A 19 9.32 11.64 -16.19
CA THR A 19 10.59 11.00 -16.58
C THR A 19 11.63 11.38 -15.52
N ILE A 20 12.33 10.39 -14.97
CA ILE A 20 13.48 10.62 -14.08
C ILE A 20 14.73 10.61 -14.95
N ASP A 21 15.47 11.69 -14.95
CA ASP A 21 16.75 11.77 -15.65
C ASP A 21 17.81 10.97 -14.87
N LYS A 22 18.78 10.40 -15.57
CA LYS A 22 19.79 9.52 -14.99
C LYS A 22 20.56 10.13 -13.80
N ASN A 23 20.74 11.44 -13.80
CA ASN A 23 21.39 12.21 -12.72
C ASN A 23 20.46 12.49 -11.51
N GLU A 24 19.16 12.22 -11.64
CA GLU A 24 18.17 12.40 -10.58
C GLU A 24 17.75 11.05 -9.95
N GLU A 25 18.15 9.93 -10.56
CA GLU A 25 17.85 8.60 -10.04
C GLU A 25 18.41 8.42 -8.62
N PRO A 26 17.61 7.95 -7.66
CA PRO A 26 18.12 7.66 -6.32
C PRO A 26 19.18 6.55 -6.40
N ILE A 27 20.35 6.84 -5.84
CA ILE A 27 21.53 5.97 -5.90
C ILE A 27 21.43 4.73 -4.99
N ASN A 28 20.54 4.76 -4.03
CA ASN A 28 20.28 3.67 -3.08
C ASN A 28 18.88 3.81 -2.47
N LEU A 29 18.50 2.83 -1.65
CA LEU A 29 17.18 2.79 -1.02
C LEU A 29 16.94 3.95 -0.04
N GLN A 30 17.98 4.38 0.70
CA GLN A 30 17.87 5.52 1.61
C GLN A 30 17.58 6.83 0.87
N ALA A 31 18.25 7.08 -0.25
CA ALA A 31 17.97 8.24 -1.11
C ALA A 31 16.54 8.17 -1.68
N ALA A 32 16.08 6.98 -2.05
CA ALA A 32 14.72 6.77 -2.53
C ALA A 32 13.67 7.10 -1.46
N TYR A 33 13.86 6.64 -0.21
CA TYR A 33 12.99 6.99 0.91
C TYR A 33 13.04 8.48 1.25
N SER A 34 14.22 9.13 1.14
CA SER A 34 14.31 10.58 1.32
C SER A 34 13.48 11.37 0.30
N ILE A 35 13.48 10.94 -0.96
CA ILE A 35 12.61 11.52 -2.00
C ILE A 35 11.14 11.26 -1.67
N GLN A 36 10.79 10.04 -1.27
CA GLN A 36 9.43 9.66 -0.88
C GLN A 36 8.91 10.53 0.27
N GLU A 37 9.73 10.80 1.29
CA GLU A 37 9.34 11.65 2.42
C GLU A 37 9.11 13.10 1.97
N GLN A 38 9.97 13.67 1.13
CA GLN A 38 9.77 15.00 0.55
C GLN A 38 8.48 15.08 -0.28
N VAL A 39 8.14 14.02 -1.04
CA VAL A 39 6.84 13.93 -1.74
C VAL A 39 5.69 13.97 -0.74
N SER A 40 5.82 13.23 0.36
CA SER A 40 4.82 13.18 1.44
C SER A 40 4.65 14.55 2.08
N GLU A 41 5.72 15.26 2.40
CA GLU A 41 5.69 16.61 2.97
C GLU A 41 4.99 17.60 2.02
N ILE A 42 5.30 17.58 0.73
CA ILE A 42 4.66 18.43 -0.29
C ILE A 42 3.16 18.16 -0.38
N LEU A 43 2.75 16.89 -0.25
CA LEU A 43 1.34 16.50 -0.26
C LEU A 43 0.63 16.80 1.06
N GLY A 44 1.32 17.27 2.09
CA GLY A 44 0.73 17.63 3.39
C GLY A 44 0.28 16.42 4.19
N VAL A 45 1.04 15.33 4.15
CA VAL A 45 0.62 14.07 4.76
C VAL A 45 0.75 14.08 6.27
N SER A 46 -0.37 14.16 6.96
CA SER A 46 -0.49 13.53 8.28
C SER A 46 -0.75 12.05 8.05
N SER A 47 0.16 11.17 8.50
CA SER A 47 0.01 9.74 8.24
C SER A 47 -1.04 9.14 9.14
N GLU A 48 -2.10 8.62 8.55
CA GLU A 48 -3.07 7.75 9.21
C GLU A 48 -3.02 6.33 8.64
N ALA A 49 -2.25 6.12 7.56
CA ALA A 49 -2.15 4.81 6.92
C ALA A 49 -0.80 4.59 6.25
N TRP A 50 -0.42 3.33 6.23
CA TRP A 50 0.74 2.79 5.55
C TRP A 50 0.34 1.71 4.57
N LYS A 51 1.11 1.55 3.51
CA LYS A 51 1.09 0.37 2.67
C LYS A 51 2.45 -0.31 2.69
N VAL A 52 2.46 -1.62 2.62
CA VAL A 52 3.69 -2.44 2.54
C VAL A 52 3.60 -3.31 1.30
N GLY A 53 4.49 -3.06 0.35
CA GLY A 53 4.58 -3.83 -0.90
C GLY A 53 5.78 -4.78 -0.92
N SER A 54 5.89 -5.57 -1.98
CA SER A 54 6.96 -6.58 -2.15
C SER A 54 6.99 -7.60 -1.01
N THR A 55 5.80 -8.03 -0.56
CA THR A 55 5.62 -8.94 0.56
C THR A 55 5.66 -10.42 0.16
N SER A 56 6.04 -10.74 -1.07
CA SER A 56 6.29 -12.12 -1.53
C SER A 56 7.69 -12.28 -2.10
N ILE A 57 8.24 -13.50 -1.99
CA ILE A 57 9.56 -13.84 -2.56
C ILE A 57 9.58 -13.57 -4.08
N GLU A 58 8.47 -13.82 -4.76
CA GLU A 58 8.37 -13.57 -6.20
C GLU A 58 8.46 -12.07 -6.51
N ALA A 59 7.71 -11.23 -5.79
CA ALA A 59 7.74 -9.78 -5.96
C ALA A 59 9.14 -9.20 -5.64
N GLN A 60 9.77 -9.68 -4.56
CA GLN A 60 11.14 -9.29 -4.18
C GLN A 60 12.14 -9.66 -5.28
N ARG A 61 12.06 -10.88 -5.80
CA ARG A 61 12.94 -11.35 -6.87
C ARG A 61 12.76 -10.52 -8.16
N LYS A 62 11.52 -10.20 -8.55
CA LYS A 62 11.22 -9.35 -9.70
C LYS A 62 11.79 -7.93 -9.58
N LEU A 63 11.83 -7.39 -8.36
CA LEU A 63 12.34 -6.04 -8.07
C LEU A 63 13.82 -6.02 -7.69
N GLY A 64 14.50 -7.17 -7.66
CA GLY A 64 15.91 -7.26 -7.26
C GLY A 64 16.15 -6.84 -5.79
N THR A 65 15.21 -7.16 -4.90
CA THR A 65 15.30 -6.87 -3.47
C THR A 65 15.13 -8.13 -2.64
N THR A 66 15.53 -8.08 -1.37
CA THR A 66 15.36 -9.16 -0.38
C THR A 66 14.41 -8.77 0.75
N GLU A 67 13.82 -7.58 0.67
CA GLU A 67 12.95 -7.04 1.71
C GLU A 67 11.73 -6.32 1.12
N PRO A 68 10.65 -6.17 1.90
CA PRO A 68 9.52 -5.33 1.55
C PRO A 68 9.89 -3.85 1.37
N GLY A 69 8.91 -3.05 0.99
CA GLY A 69 9.01 -1.60 0.98
C GLY A 69 7.73 -1.00 1.53
N ALA A 70 7.88 0.10 2.25
CA ALA A 70 6.76 0.81 2.85
C ALA A 70 6.57 2.20 2.23
N ALA A 71 5.35 2.70 2.28
CA ALA A 71 5.04 4.09 1.98
C ALA A 71 3.85 4.57 2.82
N ARG A 72 3.87 5.85 3.16
CA ARG A 72 2.71 6.52 3.74
C ARG A 72 1.62 6.69 2.66
N VAL A 73 0.37 6.49 3.05
CA VAL A 73 -0.77 6.79 2.19
C VAL A 73 -1.31 8.16 2.60
N PRO A 74 -1.22 9.17 1.73
CA PRO A 74 -1.78 10.49 2.03
C PRO A 74 -3.28 10.42 2.29
N LYS A 75 -3.76 11.22 3.26
CA LYS A 75 -5.17 11.22 3.70
C LYS A 75 -6.16 11.36 2.54
N GLN A 76 -5.86 12.21 1.56
CA GLN A 76 -6.70 12.43 0.39
C GLN A 76 -6.81 11.24 -0.57
N PHE A 77 -5.96 10.23 -0.42
CA PHE A 77 -5.98 8.98 -1.20
C PHE A 77 -6.40 7.77 -0.35
N LYS A 78 -6.93 8.02 0.85
CA LYS A 78 -7.53 7.02 1.73
C LYS A 78 -9.05 7.09 1.60
N TYR A 79 -9.66 5.97 1.28
CA TYR A 79 -11.08 5.82 1.02
C TYR A 79 -11.69 4.78 1.95
N THR A 80 -13.02 4.77 2.02
CA THR A 80 -13.80 3.78 2.76
C THR A 80 -14.64 2.94 1.81
N ASP A 81 -15.19 1.85 2.32
CA ASP A 81 -16.07 0.94 1.59
C ASP A 81 -17.15 1.66 0.77
N GLY A 82 -17.34 1.24 -0.48
CA GLY A 82 -18.30 1.81 -1.43
C GLY A 82 -17.84 3.07 -2.14
N ALA A 83 -16.61 3.54 -1.93
CA ALA A 83 -16.14 4.80 -2.49
C ALA A 83 -16.04 4.79 -4.02
N ALA A 84 -16.29 5.98 -4.61
CA ALA A 84 -15.86 6.33 -5.95
C ALA A 84 -14.42 6.84 -5.92
N ILE A 85 -13.50 6.10 -6.51
CA ILE A 85 -12.07 6.41 -6.48
C ILE A 85 -11.66 7.04 -7.81
N PRO A 86 -11.27 8.33 -7.82
CA PRO A 86 -10.79 8.98 -9.03
C PRO A 86 -9.39 8.45 -9.39
N VAL A 87 -9.22 8.06 -10.64
CA VAL A 87 -7.97 7.50 -11.16
C VAL A 87 -7.59 8.13 -12.49
N PHE A 88 -6.30 8.19 -12.75
CA PHE A 88 -5.73 8.65 -14.02
C PHE A 88 -5.36 7.44 -14.88
N PRO A 89 -5.95 7.27 -16.08
CA PRO A 89 -5.69 6.08 -16.92
C PRO A 89 -4.21 5.86 -17.24
N ASP A 90 -3.45 6.93 -17.41
CA ASP A 90 -2.03 6.88 -17.77
C ASP A 90 -1.11 6.35 -16.64
N HIS A 91 -1.63 6.21 -15.42
CA HIS A 91 -0.86 5.69 -14.28
C HIS A 91 -0.72 4.15 -14.26
N ASP A 92 -1.13 3.44 -15.32
CA ASP A 92 -1.01 1.98 -15.42
C ASP A 92 -1.59 1.23 -14.22
N LEU A 93 -2.93 1.30 -14.07
CA LEU A 93 -3.65 0.97 -12.84
C LEU A 93 -3.87 -0.52 -12.63
N TRP A 94 -3.71 -0.94 -11.37
CA TRP A 94 -3.95 -2.29 -10.89
C TRP A 94 -4.61 -2.23 -9.51
N VAL A 95 -5.22 -3.32 -9.07
CA VAL A 95 -5.80 -3.48 -7.73
C VAL A 95 -5.34 -4.77 -7.09
N GLU A 96 -5.23 -4.75 -5.77
CA GLU A 96 -4.88 -5.88 -4.92
C GLU A 96 -5.86 -5.97 -3.75
N GLY A 97 -6.23 -7.21 -3.39
CA GLY A 97 -6.96 -7.50 -2.15
C GLY A 97 -5.97 -7.79 -1.03
N GLU A 98 -6.05 -7.04 0.07
CA GLU A 98 -5.10 -7.06 1.19
C GLU A 98 -5.80 -7.03 2.53
N PHE A 99 -5.17 -7.55 3.58
CA PHE A 99 -5.60 -7.24 4.95
C PHE A 99 -5.10 -5.86 5.35
N ALA A 100 -5.96 -5.09 6.02
CA ALA A 100 -5.57 -3.88 6.73
C ALA A 100 -5.56 -4.17 8.24
N LEU A 101 -4.46 -3.91 8.90
CA LEU A 101 -4.30 -4.08 10.35
C LEU A 101 -4.28 -2.70 11.02
N ARG A 102 -5.07 -2.51 12.08
CA ARG A 102 -5.09 -1.26 12.84
C ARG A 102 -4.25 -1.40 14.10
N ILE A 103 -3.40 -0.38 14.36
CA ILE A 103 -2.65 -0.23 15.59
C ILE A 103 -3.57 0.32 16.69
N GLY A 104 -3.64 -0.35 17.82
CA GLY A 104 -4.37 0.10 19.00
C GLY A 104 -3.48 0.63 20.11
N ILE A 105 -2.18 0.32 20.10
CA ILE A 105 -1.19 0.75 21.07
C ILE A 105 0.01 1.31 20.35
N ASP A 106 0.50 2.48 20.76
CA ASP A 106 1.69 3.10 20.17
C ASP A 106 2.90 2.15 20.20
N LEU A 107 3.63 2.13 19.09
CA LEU A 107 4.93 1.46 18.94
C LEU A 107 5.99 2.55 18.71
N PRO A 108 6.49 3.19 19.78
CA PRO A 108 7.41 4.32 19.66
C PRO A 108 8.77 3.90 19.13
N PRO A 109 9.59 4.85 18.62
CA PRO A 109 10.97 4.57 18.27
C PRO A 109 11.76 3.96 19.44
N ARG A 110 12.57 2.94 19.16
CA ARG A 110 13.44 2.28 20.14
C ARG A 110 14.58 1.50 19.45
N GLU A 111 15.65 1.21 20.20
CA GLU A 111 16.79 0.43 19.68
C GLU A 111 16.46 -1.05 19.50
N GLN A 112 15.79 -1.65 20.49
CA GLN A 112 15.46 -3.07 20.47
C GLN A 112 14.35 -3.37 19.44
N PRO A 113 14.49 -4.43 18.64
CA PRO A 113 13.43 -4.86 17.73
C PRO A 113 12.12 -5.19 18.47
N TYR A 114 11.01 -4.90 17.84
CA TYR A 114 9.70 -5.38 18.26
C TYR A 114 9.56 -6.86 17.98
N THR A 115 9.08 -7.61 18.96
CA THR A 115 8.77 -9.03 18.81
C THR A 115 7.41 -9.23 18.15
N HIS A 116 7.18 -10.43 17.62
CA HIS A 116 5.88 -10.79 17.06
C HIS A 116 4.74 -10.69 18.10
N GLU A 117 5.00 -11.06 19.35
CA GLU A 117 4.02 -10.98 20.45
C GLU A 117 3.63 -9.53 20.79
N GLU A 118 4.60 -8.62 20.85
CA GLU A 118 4.34 -7.20 21.07
C GLU A 118 3.46 -6.64 19.95
N ILE A 119 3.76 -6.99 18.70
CA ILE A 119 2.96 -6.57 17.53
C ILE A 119 1.55 -7.13 17.60
N LEU A 120 1.40 -8.43 17.88
CA LEU A 120 0.08 -9.05 18.01
C LEU A 120 -0.76 -8.40 19.13
N THR A 121 -0.11 -7.98 20.21
CA THR A 121 -0.75 -7.25 21.31
C THR A 121 -1.16 -5.84 20.89
N ALA A 122 -0.34 -5.16 20.10
CA ALA A 122 -0.58 -3.80 19.65
C ALA A 122 -1.69 -3.66 18.60
N ILE A 123 -2.03 -4.74 17.87
CA ILE A 123 -3.09 -4.72 16.86
C ILE A 123 -4.45 -4.87 17.55
N ASP A 124 -5.35 -3.91 17.35
CA ASP A 124 -6.72 -3.92 17.90
C ASP A 124 -7.81 -4.25 16.88
N GLY A 125 -7.46 -4.37 15.59
CA GLY A 125 -8.44 -4.70 14.58
C GLY A 125 -7.87 -5.07 13.22
N VAL A 126 -8.68 -5.80 12.45
CA VAL A 126 -8.42 -6.18 11.06
C VAL A 126 -9.58 -5.73 10.19
N ALA A 127 -9.30 -5.37 8.95
CA ALA A 127 -10.31 -5.03 7.96
C ALA A 127 -9.95 -5.60 6.59
N PRO A 128 -10.94 -5.83 5.71
CA PRO A 128 -10.67 -5.98 4.30
C PRO A 128 -10.15 -4.67 3.71
N SER A 129 -9.23 -4.74 2.77
CA SER A 129 -8.76 -3.57 2.04
C SER A 129 -8.50 -3.85 0.56
N LEU A 130 -8.55 -2.79 -0.23
CA LEU A 130 -8.15 -2.75 -1.63
C LEU A 130 -7.03 -1.71 -1.75
N GLU A 131 -5.84 -2.13 -2.15
CA GLU A 131 -4.81 -1.20 -2.59
C GLU A 131 -4.91 -1.02 -4.11
N PHE A 132 -4.99 0.24 -4.54
CA PHE A 132 -4.86 0.61 -5.94
C PHE A 132 -3.43 1.06 -6.19
N VAL A 133 -2.79 0.40 -7.14
CA VAL A 133 -1.40 0.65 -7.52
C VAL A 133 -1.32 1.14 -8.96
N GLY A 134 -0.37 2.04 -9.19
CA GLY A 134 -0.12 2.65 -10.49
C GLY A 134 1.15 3.49 -10.44
N SER A 135 1.77 3.75 -11.57
CA SER A 135 3.03 4.47 -11.62
C SER A 135 2.85 5.85 -12.23
N ARG A 136 3.36 6.88 -11.57
CA ARG A 136 3.54 8.22 -12.14
C ARG A 136 4.75 8.29 -13.05
N LEU A 137 5.53 7.22 -13.16
CA LEU A 137 6.74 7.17 -13.98
C LEU A 137 6.43 6.63 -15.37
N LYS A 138 7.04 7.22 -16.40
CA LYS A 138 6.92 6.73 -17.77
C LYS A 138 7.41 5.28 -17.85
N GLY A 139 6.59 4.42 -18.48
CA GLY A 139 6.84 2.99 -18.61
C GLY A 139 6.02 2.10 -17.69
N GLY A 140 5.32 2.67 -16.71
CA GLY A 140 4.40 1.95 -15.82
C GLY A 140 5.08 1.14 -14.73
N ILE A 141 4.28 0.30 -14.06
CA ILE A 141 4.74 -0.55 -12.96
C ILE A 141 5.77 -1.58 -13.46
N GLY A 142 6.85 -1.76 -12.69
CA GLY A 142 7.87 -2.79 -12.92
C GLY A 142 9.00 -2.39 -13.86
N LYS A 143 8.90 -1.26 -14.58
CA LYS A 143 9.99 -0.77 -15.46
C LYS A 143 10.89 0.26 -14.81
N SER A 144 10.43 0.90 -13.76
CA SER A 144 11.16 1.98 -13.08
C SER A 144 12.27 1.50 -12.13
N GLY A 145 12.33 0.21 -11.83
CA GLY A 145 13.26 -0.34 -10.85
C GLY A 145 12.88 -0.02 -9.40
N ARG A 146 13.54 -0.69 -8.46
CA ARG A 146 13.21 -0.63 -7.03
C ARG A 146 13.28 0.77 -6.44
N PHE A 147 14.36 1.51 -6.72
CA PHE A 147 14.59 2.80 -6.08
C PHE A 147 13.63 3.88 -6.60
N ASN A 148 13.41 3.93 -7.91
CA ASN A 148 12.46 4.87 -8.50
C ASN A 148 11.02 4.56 -8.06
N ALA A 149 10.63 3.29 -7.98
CA ALA A 149 9.32 2.89 -7.45
C ALA A 149 9.16 3.27 -5.98
N THR A 150 10.21 3.12 -5.15
CA THR A 150 10.19 3.57 -3.75
C THR A 150 10.03 5.08 -3.65
N ALA A 151 10.78 5.86 -4.44
CA ALA A 151 10.67 7.32 -4.49
C ALA A 151 9.26 7.79 -4.90
N ASP A 152 8.58 7.02 -5.77
CA ASP A 152 7.19 7.25 -6.21
C ASP A 152 6.14 6.63 -5.25
N GLY A 153 6.44 6.57 -3.95
CA GLY A 153 5.50 6.10 -2.93
C GLY A 153 5.15 4.62 -3.05
N GLY A 154 6.08 3.79 -3.57
CA GLY A 154 5.87 2.36 -3.77
C GLY A 154 4.74 2.06 -4.76
N ALA A 155 4.52 2.94 -5.73
CA ALA A 155 3.45 2.86 -6.72
C ALA A 155 2.01 2.93 -6.12
N ASN A 156 1.83 3.35 -4.87
CA ASN A 156 0.50 3.53 -4.31
C ASN A 156 -0.27 4.64 -5.02
N VAL A 157 -1.52 4.38 -5.40
CA VAL A 157 -2.48 5.35 -5.93
C VAL A 157 -3.53 5.69 -4.88
N ALA A 158 -4.15 4.67 -4.29
CA ALA A 158 -5.18 4.83 -3.27
C ALA A 158 -5.24 3.60 -2.37
N LEU A 159 -5.73 3.77 -1.16
CA LEU A 159 -6.07 2.70 -0.23
C LEU A 159 -7.53 2.83 0.17
N CYS A 160 -8.32 1.79 -0.09
CA CYS A 160 -9.69 1.69 0.37
C CYS A 160 -9.77 0.67 1.50
N THR A 161 -10.34 1.05 2.66
CA THR A 161 -10.44 0.17 3.83
C THR A 161 -11.89 -0.03 4.24
N GLY A 162 -12.24 -1.27 4.53
CA GLY A 162 -13.55 -1.65 5.01
C GLY A 162 -13.71 -1.45 6.51
N LYS A 163 -14.81 -2.01 7.05
CA LYS A 163 -15.10 -1.95 8.47
C LYS A 163 -14.07 -2.73 9.29
N ILE A 164 -13.56 -2.13 10.34
CA ILE A 164 -12.65 -2.78 11.28
C ILE A 164 -13.41 -3.82 12.12
N MET A 165 -12.87 -5.04 12.15
CA MET A 165 -13.31 -6.12 13.04
C MET A 165 -12.36 -6.19 14.24
N SER A 166 -12.87 -6.00 15.44
CA SER A 166 -12.07 -6.07 16.68
C SER A 166 -11.95 -7.50 17.24
N ASN A 167 -12.92 -8.37 16.98
CA ASN A 167 -12.95 -9.77 17.45
C ASN A 167 -12.26 -10.73 16.47
N TRP A 168 -11.04 -10.40 16.07
CA TRP A 168 -10.31 -11.12 15.01
C TRP A 168 -9.26 -12.11 15.52
N LYS A 169 -8.85 -12.03 16.79
CA LYS A 169 -7.67 -12.78 17.33
C LYS A 169 -7.79 -14.30 17.24
N ASN A 170 -9.00 -14.83 17.10
CA ASN A 170 -9.23 -16.28 16.90
C ASN A 170 -9.29 -16.68 15.41
N ILE A 171 -9.02 -15.75 14.50
CA ILE A 171 -9.02 -16.00 13.05
C ILE A 171 -7.56 -16.12 12.61
N ASP A 172 -7.23 -17.24 11.98
CA ASP A 172 -5.93 -17.39 11.33
C ASP A 172 -5.94 -16.63 9.99
N LEU A 173 -5.34 -15.45 9.99
CA LEU A 173 -5.26 -14.61 8.80
C LEU A 173 -4.46 -15.27 7.67
N SER A 174 -3.50 -16.16 8.00
CA SER A 174 -2.64 -16.79 7.01
C SER A 174 -3.38 -17.74 6.08
N THR A 175 -4.40 -18.42 6.61
CA THR A 175 -5.23 -19.38 5.87
C THR A 175 -6.53 -18.79 5.38
N ASN A 176 -6.84 -17.54 5.77
CA ASN A 176 -8.07 -16.89 5.34
C ASN A 176 -8.02 -16.56 3.84
N GLN A 177 -9.03 -17.04 3.12
CA GLN A 177 -9.16 -16.81 1.69
C GLN A 177 -9.66 -15.40 1.40
N VAL A 178 -9.12 -14.84 0.32
CA VAL A 178 -9.53 -13.56 -0.27
C VAL A 178 -9.89 -13.79 -1.73
N ASP A 179 -11.11 -13.45 -2.10
CA ASP A 179 -11.59 -13.49 -3.48
C ASP A 179 -11.80 -12.08 -4.00
N LEU A 180 -11.12 -11.74 -5.08
CA LEU A 180 -11.22 -10.44 -5.76
C LEU A 180 -12.10 -10.56 -7.00
N SER A 181 -13.13 -9.74 -7.06
CA SER A 181 -14.07 -9.67 -8.18
C SER A 181 -13.93 -8.34 -8.92
N LEU A 182 -13.99 -8.43 -10.25
CA LEU A 182 -14.06 -7.29 -11.16
C LEU A 182 -15.36 -7.40 -11.96
N ASN A 183 -16.21 -6.37 -11.91
CA ASN A 183 -17.48 -6.32 -12.61
C ASN A 183 -18.32 -7.57 -12.34
N HIS A 184 -18.48 -7.92 -11.05
CA HIS A 184 -19.24 -9.07 -10.53
C HIS A 184 -18.66 -10.46 -10.86
N LYS A 185 -17.45 -10.56 -11.41
CA LYS A 185 -16.78 -11.81 -11.74
C LYS A 185 -15.53 -12.00 -10.89
N VAL A 186 -15.39 -13.11 -10.20
CA VAL A 186 -14.14 -13.45 -9.49
C VAL A 186 -13.02 -13.60 -10.52
N VAL A 187 -11.98 -12.81 -10.38
CA VAL A 187 -10.84 -12.76 -11.31
C VAL A 187 -9.53 -13.19 -10.66
N ALA A 188 -9.46 -13.14 -9.33
CA ALA A 188 -8.32 -13.64 -8.59
C ALA A 188 -8.73 -14.11 -7.19
N SER A 189 -7.99 -15.09 -6.66
CA SER A 189 -8.14 -15.60 -5.31
C SER A 189 -6.78 -15.89 -4.69
N GLY A 190 -6.71 -15.81 -3.38
CA GLY A 190 -5.51 -16.18 -2.66
C GLY A 190 -5.72 -16.25 -1.16
N LEU A 191 -4.62 -16.48 -0.43
CA LEU A 191 -4.62 -16.63 1.01
C LEU A 191 -3.75 -15.56 1.65
N GLY A 192 -4.01 -15.24 2.92
CA GLY A 192 -3.22 -14.27 3.66
C GLY A 192 -1.74 -14.64 3.80
N ASN A 193 -1.39 -15.91 3.70
CA ASN A 193 0.00 -16.35 3.77
C ASN A 193 0.90 -15.86 2.61
N LYS A 194 0.31 -15.34 1.53
CA LYS A 194 1.09 -14.69 0.47
C LYS A 194 1.81 -13.43 0.97
N ALA A 195 1.30 -12.79 2.02
CA ALA A 195 1.91 -11.63 2.64
C ALA A 195 2.92 -12.07 3.72
N LEU A 196 4.18 -12.32 3.35
CA LEU A 196 5.27 -12.81 4.23
C LEU A 196 4.90 -14.02 5.11
N GLY A 197 4.07 -14.92 4.61
CA GLY A 197 3.57 -16.07 5.36
C GLY A 197 2.41 -15.76 6.31
N ASN A 198 2.27 -14.52 6.76
CA ASN A 198 1.15 -14.02 7.56
C ASN A 198 1.12 -12.48 7.54
N PRO A 199 -0.05 -11.83 7.40
CA PRO A 199 -0.18 -10.36 7.51
C PRO A 199 0.46 -9.75 8.76
N ILE A 200 0.47 -10.48 9.89
CA ILE A 200 1.13 -10.04 11.13
C ILE A 200 2.66 -9.91 10.96
N ASN A 201 3.28 -10.77 10.16
CA ASN A 201 4.71 -10.67 9.86
C ASN A 201 5.05 -9.39 9.09
N VAL A 202 4.14 -8.94 8.22
CA VAL A 202 4.30 -7.67 7.51
C VAL A 202 4.25 -6.49 8.48
N MET A 203 3.31 -6.50 9.43
CA MET A 203 3.24 -5.49 10.48
C MET A 203 4.49 -5.50 11.34
N THR A 204 4.99 -6.69 11.71
CA THR A 204 6.24 -6.86 12.48
C THR A 204 7.43 -6.28 11.72
N TRP A 205 7.51 -6.55 10.41
CA TRP A 205 8.54 -5.94 9.57
C TRP A 205 8.43 -4.41 9.54
N LEU A 206 7.23 -3.85 9.32
CA LEU A 206 7.03 -2.40 9.26
C LEU A 206 7.39 -1.72 10.58
N ALA A 207 6.95 -2.26 11.72
CA ALA A 207 7.29 -1.72 13.03
C ALA A 207 8.80 -1.67 13.25
N ASN A 208 9.51 -2.74 12.84
CA ASN A 208 10.96 -2.80 12.93
C ASN A 208 11.67 -1.90 11.90
N HIS A 209 11.09 -1.70 10.73
CA HIS A 209 11.59 -0.75 9.74
C HIS A 209 11.51 0.69 10.25
N LEU A 210 10.45 1.03 10.99
CA LEU A 210 10.21 2.37 11.50
C LEU A 210 10.74 2.62 12.91
N ARG A 211 11.25 1.58 13.61
CA ARG A 211 11.65 1.68 15.02
C ARG A 211 12.79 2.66 15.30
N SER A 212 13.61 2.96 14.30
CA SER A 212 14.71 3.95 14.42
C SER A 212 14.33 5.36 13.92
N SER A 213 13.07 5.57 13.54
CA SER A 213 12.61 6.84 12.96
C SER A 213 11.31 7.32 13.64
N THR A 214 10.15 7.04 13.06
CA THR A 214 8.87 7.59 13.52
C THR A 214 8.09 6.65 14.44
N GLY A 215 8.41 5.34 14.44
CA GLY A 215 7.54 4.33 15.03
C GLY A 215 6.17 4.26 14.35
N LEU A 216 5.21 3.61 15.00
CA LEU A 216 3.81 3.55 14.60
C LEU A 216 2.92 4.06 15.73
N ARG A 217 1.82 4.72 15.41
CA ARG A 217 0.90 5.31 16.39
C ARG A 217 -0.44 4.58 16.42
N ALA A 218 -1.06 4.57 17.58
CA ALA A 218 -2.44 4.09 17.74
C ALA A 218 -3.38 4.82 16.77
N GLY A 219 -4.27 4.06 16.14
CA GLY A 219 -5.18 4.53 15.09
C GLY A 219 -4.63 4.40 13.67
N GLU A 220 -3.32 4.25 13.47
CA GLU A 220 -2.76 4.03 12.14
C GLU A 220 -3.19 2.67 11.57
N ILE A 221 -3.42 2.65 10.25
CA ILE A 221 -3.82 1.46 9.49
C ILE A 221 -2.66 1.05 8.58
N VAL A 222 -2.39 -0.24 8.53
CA VAL A 222 -1.34 -0.81 7.66
C VAL A 222 -1.94 -1.81 6.69
N SER A 223 -1.88 -1.54 5.40
CA SER A 223 -2.15 -2.49 4.32
C SER A 223 -0.95 -3.40 4.15
N THR A 224 -1.19 -4.73 4.20
CA THR A 224 -0.13 -5.71 4.50
C THR A 224 0.40 -6.46 3.29
N GLY A 225 0.12 -5.98 2.10
CA GLY A 225 0.55 -6.64 0.88
C GLY A 225 -0.43 -7.69 0.37
N THR A 226 -0.29 -7.96 -0.91
CA THR A 226 -1.29 -8.66 -1.69
C THR A 226 -1.54 -10.11 -1.27
N CYS A 227 -2.82 -10.45 -1.12
CA CYS A 227 -3.28 -11.84 -1.04
C CYS A 227 -3.66 -12.39 -2.43
N THR A 228 -4.12 -11.53 -3.34
CA THR A 228 -4.69 -11.93 -4.63
C THR A 228 -3.72 -11.79 -5.82
N GLY A 229 -2.66 -10.99 -5.65
CA GLY A 229 -1.84 -10.52 -6.76
C GLY A 229 -2.46 -9.30 -7.44
N LEU A 230 -1.74 -8.76 -8.42
CA LEU A 230 -2.12 -7.59 -9.20
C LEU A 230 -3.18 -7.94 -10.25
N VAL A 231 -4.31 -7.25 -10.23
CA VAL A 231 -5.37 -7.33 -11.24
C VAL A 231 -5.47 -6.00 -11.96
N LYS A 232 -5.39 -6.03 -13.30
CA LYS A 232 -5.50 -4.82 -14.12
C LYS A 232 -6.90 -4.23 -14.02
N VAL A 233 -7.00 -2.90 -13.86
CA VAL A 233 -8.26 -2.17 -13.74
C VAL A 233 -8.24 -0.86 -14.52
N SER A 234 -9.43 -0.32 -14.76
CA SER A 234 -9.65 0.93 -15.49
C SER A 234 -10.80 1.72 -14.88
N ALA A 235 -10.89 3.00 -15.22
CA ALA A 235 -12.06 3.79 -14.86
C ALA A 235 -13.35 3.15 -15.43
N GLY A 236 -14.41 3.12 -14.63
CA GLY A 236 -15.66 2.42 -14.93
C GLY A 236 -15.78 1.06 -14.26
N ASP A 237 -14.68 0.45 -13.82
CA ASP A 237 -14.71 -0.86 -13.18
C ASP A 237 -15.29 -0.80 -11.76
N GLN A 238 -16.04 -1.86 -11.42
CA GLN A 238 -16.54 -2.14 -10.08
C GLN A 238 -15.71 -3.27 -9.46
N ILE A 239 -15.14 -3.01 -8.31
CA ILE A 239 -14.28 -3.93 -7.59
C ILE A 239 -14.97 -4.38 -6.30
N GLU A 240 -14.93 -5.67 -6.01
CA GLU A 240 -15.33 -6.23 -4.72
C GLU A 240 -14.26 -7.23 -4.27
N ALA A 241 -13.86 -7.16 -2.99
CA ALA A 241 -13.06 -8.23 -2.39
C ALA A 241 -13.81 -8.82 -1.19
N ASN A 242 -13.83 -10.16 -1.12
CA ASN A 242 -14.48 -10.93 -0.06
C ASN A 242 -13.40 -11.64 0.79
N PHE A 243 -13.39 -11.33 2.08
CA PHE A 243 -12.45 -11.85 3.09
C PHE A 243 -13.15 -12.83 4.06
N GLY A 244 -14.24 -13.47 3.60
CA GLY A 244 -15.01 -14.39 4.43
C GLY A 244 -15.57 -13.71 5.67
N VAL A 245 -15.26 -14.27 6.83
CA VAL A 245 -15.77 -13.77 8.14
C VAL A 245 -15.30 -12.37 8.51
N ILE A 246 -14.19 -11.90 7.94
CA ILE A 246 -13.65 -10.55 8.17
C ILE A 246 -14.49 -9.48 7.48
N GLY A 247 -15.17 -9.86 6.39
CA GLY A 247 -16.10 -9.00 5.69
C GLY A 247 -15.78 -8.83 4.22
N LYS A 248 -16.44 -7.86 3.63
CA LYS A 248 -16.29 -7.50 2.21
C LYS A 248 -15.97 -6.03 2.09
N ILE A 249 -15.39 -5.67 0.96
CA ILE A 249 -15.11 -4.28 0.58
C ILE A 249 -15.42 -4.09 -0.88
N LYS A 250 -15.93 -2.89 -1.23
CA LYS A 250 -16.26 -2.49 -2.60
C LYS A 250 -15.65 -1.13 -2.90
N ALA A 251 -15.35 -0.93 -4.16
CA ALA A 251 -14.99 0.37 -4.71
C ALA A 251 -15.40 0.41 -6.18
N HIS A 252 -15.57 1.62 -6.74
CA HIS A 252 -15.69 1.79 -8.17
C HIS A 252 -14.73 2.87 -8.65
N LEU A 253 -14.15 2.67 -9.82
CA LEU A 253 -13.19 3.60 -10.38
C LEU A 253 -13.87 4.60 -11.29
N ILE A 254 -13.55 5.88 -11.11
CA ILE A 254 -14.02 6.96 -11.98
C ILE A 254 -12.83 7.68 -12.58
N ASN A 255 -13.03 8.32 -13.74
CA ASN A 255 -12.00 9.21 -14.28
C ASN A 255 -11.77 10.38 -13.34
N ALA A 256 -10.51 10.63 -12.99
CA ALA A 256 -10.14 11.84 -12.27
C ALA A 256 -10.38 13.07 -13.17
N VAL A 257 -10.89 14.13 -12.57
CA VAL A 257 -11.03 15.44 -13.24
C VAL A 257 -9.77 16.24 -12.96
N ILE A 258 -9.03 16.58 -13.99
CA ILE A 258 -7.89 17.49 -13.89
C ILE A 258 -8.47 18.87 -13.59
N ARG A 259 -8.12 19.43 -12.43
CA ARG A 259 -8.51 20.79 -12.03
C ARG A 259 -7.41 21.78 -12.34
#